data_1b2c4ef02d71a48dc1c6a78561383fce
#
_entry.id   1b2c4ef02d71a48dc1c6a78561383fce
#
_cell.length_a   1.000
_cell.length_b   1.000
_cell.length_c   1.000
_cell.angle_alpha   90.00
_cell.angle_beta   90.00
_cell.angle_gamma   90.00
#
_symmetry.space_group_name_H-M   'P 1'
#
loop_
_entity.id
_entity.type
_entity.pdbx_description
1 polymer ?
#
loop_
_entity_poly.entity_id
_entity_poly.type
_entity_poly.pdbx_seq_one_letter_code
_entity_poly.pdbx_strand_id
1 'polypeptide(L)'
;EFINNYCVINGAIFALDEIEKMGYDEFGLRAKFNMPMKLYKYFPNVTKEEKAEDGNTTHINYSLQALKSNCVYLNSPDQFDDPYDSDIYVPWEEYSILRLKQYANWGGCDANAITKVEDIGYALSQKMYSALTNGKDIESIFSADERQVGEKLSISLFCLRIKSELGSKQDWHESIAQALRIEYSDFVKSIQRMFRVSCFATTPFSQLMWGGAYADCHRGFCIEYTVDPNNLQYKDVYYNLFPVVYCKTRKKVTENMMCVQDAILSKEGLWDIYFHGALRKSFDWAYQNEWRLLLPGNHKDAGFTKEFFPITKVYLGNRMPSEKRKEVIEICHEKNIPYLG
;
A
#
# COMPACT_ATOMS: atom_id res chain seq x y z
N GLU A 1 -16.62 -6.38 24.28
CA GLU A 1 -15.29 -7.01 24.01
C GLU A 1 -15.34 -8.00 22.84
N PHE A 2 -16.39 -8.78 22.66
CA PHE A 2 -16.50 -9.75 21.54
C PHE A 2 -16.63 -9.10 20.15
N ILE A 3 -17.15 -7.88 20.05
CA ILE A 3 -17.54 -7.26 18.78
C ILE A 3 -16.34 -6.84 17.89
N ASN A 4 -15.13 -6.69 18.46
CA ASN A 4 -13.95 -6.22 17.73
C ASN A 4 -12.87 -7.29 17.51
N ASN A 5 -13.04 -8.50 18.07
CA ASN A 5 -12.04 -9.57 18.05
C ASN A 5 -12.24 -10.61 16.94
N TYR A 6 -13.01 -10.29 15.92
CA TYR A 6 -13.18 -11.16 14.76
C TYR A 6 -12.81 -10.45 13.47
N CYS A 7 -12.48 -11.23 12.46
CA CYS A 7 -12.30 -10.77 11.09
C CYS A 7 -13.10 -11.64 10.12
N VAL A 8 -13.32 -11.13 8.92
CA VAL A 8 -13.97 -11.85 7.84
C VAL A 8 -12.98 -12.04 6.71
N ILE A 9 -12.82 -13.28 6.26
CA ILE A 9 -11.92 -13.66 5.17
C ILE A 9 -12.69 -14.58 4.23
N ASN A 10 -12.81 -14.20 2.97
CA ASN A 10 -13.51 -14.97 1.95
C ASN A 10 -14.93 -15.41 2.39
N GLY A 11 -15.65 -14.52 3.08
CA GLY A 11 -17.01 -14.75 3.59
C GLY A 11 -17.11 -15.58 4.88
N ALA A 12 -16.01 -16.09 5.41
CA ALA A 12 -15.95 -16.83 6.66
C ALA A 12 -15.46 -15.95 7.82
N ILE A 13 -15.94 -16.23 9.03
CA ILE A 13 -15.61 -15.49 10.26
C ILE A 13 -14.52 -16.25 11.02
N PHE A 14 -13.48 -15.53 11.45
CA PHE A 14 -12.34 -16.05 12.20
C PHE A 14 -12.08 -15.19 13.44
N ALA A 15 -11.44 -15.76 14.45
CA ALA A 15 -10.89 -14.99 15.56
C ALA A 15 -9.69 -14.18 15.04
N LEU A 16 -9.71 -12.87 15.29
CA LEU A 16 -8.67 -11.97 14.75
C LEU A 16 -7.28 -12.31 15.29
N ASP A 17 -7.20 -12.62 16.58
CA ASP A 17 -5.94 -12.96 17.24
C ASP A 17 -5.32 -14.28 16.75
N GLU A 18 -6.13 -15.23 16.27
CA GLU A 18 -5.61 -16.44 15.63
C GLU A 18 -4.98 -16.13 14.27
N ILE A 19 -5.64 -15.28 13.49
CA ILE A 19 -5.13 -14.88 12.18
C ILE A 19 -3.86 -14.03 12.33
N GLU A 20 -3.81 -13.13 13.30
CA GLU A 20 -2.64 -12.28 13.55
C GLU A 20 -1.38 -13.05 14.00
N LYS A 21 -1.55 -14.23 14.59
CA LYS A 21 -0.42 -15.09 14.99
C LYS A 21 0.14 -15.93 13.84
N MET A 22 -0.59 -16.03 12.72
CA MET A 22 -0.12 -16.82 11.57
C MET A 22 1.03 -16.13 10.86
N GLY A 23 2.10 -16.87 10.60
CA GLY A 23 3.15 -16.43 9.69
C GLY A 23 2.72 -16.54 8.21
N TYR A 24 3.58 -16.03 7.32
CA TYR A 24 3.36 -16.04 5.87
C TYR A 24 2.99 -17.42 5.31
N ASP A 25 3.74 -18.45 5.70
CA ASP A 25 3.56 -19.80 5.14
C ASP A 25 2.23 -20.40 5.59
N GLU A 26 1.85 -20.24 6.87
CA GLU A 26 0.60 -20.79 7.40
C GLU A 26 -0.62 -20.07 6.81
N PHE A 27 -0.62 -18.73 6.82
CA PHE A 27 -1.70 -17.95 6.23
C PHE A 27 -1.84 -18.24 4.74
N GLY A 28 -0.72 -18.28 4.02
CA GLY A 28 -0.68 -18.62 2.60
C GLY A 28 -1.27 -20.00 2.29
N LEU A 29 -0.91 -21.02 3.06
CA LEU A 29 -1.48 -22.37 2.90
C LEU A 29 -2.98 -22.39 3.15
N ARG A 30 -3.46 -21.82 4.25
CA ARG A 30 -4.90 -21.76 4.58
C ARG A 30 -5.69 -20.97 3.53
N ALA A 31 -5.14 -19.88 3.03
CA ALA A 31 -5.74 -19.12 1.94
C ALA A 31 -5.91 -19.95 0.66
N LYS A 32 -4.90 -20.78 0.31
CA LYS A 32 -4.97 -21.63 -0.90
C LYS A 32 -6.00 -22.76 -0.80
N PHE A 33 -6.24 -23.31 0.37
CA PHE A 33 -7.32 -24.30 0.55
C PHE A 33 -8.72 -23.74 0.24
N ASN A 34 -8.94 -22.47 0.51
CA ASN A 34 -10.23 -21.78 0.31
C ASN A 34 -10.22 -20.84 -0.91
N MET A 35 -9.22 -20.98 -1.78
CA MET A 35 -9.10 -20.11 -2.94
C MET A 35 -10.23 -20.36 -3.95
N PRO A 36 -10.95 -19.32 -4.38
CA PRO A 36 -11.99 -19.47 -5.40
C PRO A 36 -11.35 -19.88 -6.73
N MET A 37 -11.99 -20.82 -7.43
CA MET A 37 -11.57 -21.25 -8.77
C MET A 37 -11.81 -20.17 -9.83
N LYS A 38 -12.53 -19.11 -9.49
CA LYS A 38 -12.82 -17.97 -10.35
C LYS A 38 -12.63 -16.67 -9.60
N LEU A 39 -11.95 -15.73 -10.25
CA LEU A 39 -11.78 -14.37 -9.79
C LEU A 39 -12.37 -13.39 -10.80
N TYR A 40 -12.85 -12.27 -10.32
CA TYR A 40 -13.57 -11.28 -11.10
C TYR A 40 -12.96 -9.90 -10.93
N LYS A 41 -12.79 -9.17 -12.04
CA LYS A 41 -12.33 -7.79 -11.99
C LYS A 41 -13.28 -6.90 -12.76
N TYR A 42 -13.78 -5.86 -12.08
CA TYR A 42 -14.69 -4.87 -12.64
C TYR A 42 -13.89 -3.74 -13.28
N PHE A 43 -14.36 -3.26 -14.41
CA PHE A 43 -13.72 -2.21 -15.20
C PHE A 43 -14.71 -1.12 -15.60
N PRO A 44 -14.34 0.16 -15.48
CA PRO A 44 -15.24 1.28 -15.77
C PRO A 44 -15.42 1.56 -17.28
N ASN A 45 -14.63 0.96 -18.17
CA ASN A 45 -14.62 1.19 -19.62
C ASN A 45 -14.56 2.68 -20.00
N VAL A 46 -13.66 3.41 -19.39
CA VAL A 46 -13.44 4.84 -19.59
C VAL A 46 -12.14 5.06 -20.37
N THR A 47 -12.20 5.92 -21.39
CA THR A 47 -11.04 6.39 -22.13
C THR A 47 -10.43 7.59 -21.40
N LYS A 48 -9.15 7.56 -21.12
CA LYS A 48 -8.39 8.66 -20.53
C LYS A 48 -7.57 9.37 -21.61
N GLU A 49 -7.44 10.68 -21.45
CA GLU A 49 -6.52 11.48 -22.23
C GLU A 49 -5.18 11.57 -21.52
N GLU A 50 -4.12 11.20 -22.20
CA GLU A 50 -2.75 11.35 -21.72
C GLU A 50 -1.98 12.31 -22.62
N LYS A 51 -1.34 13.30 -22.01
CA LYS A 51 -0.46 14.22 -22.72
C LYS A 51 0.97 13.70 -22.62
N ALA A 52 1.56 13.41 -23.76
CA ALA A 52 2.98 13.09 -23.85
C ALA A 52 3.84 14.36 -23.67
N GLU A 53 5.11 14.18 -23.34
CA GLU A 53 6.07 15.29 -23.16
C GLU A 53 6.24 16.13 -24.45
N ASP A 54 6.00 15.55 -25.61
CA ASP A 54 6.02 16.21 -26.92
C ASP A 54 4.74 17.04 -27.24
N GLY A 55 3.80 17.10 -26.28
CA GLY A 55 2.52 17.82 -26.41
C GLY A 55 1.42 17.06 -27.14
N ASN A 56 1.67 15.85 -27.64
CA ASN A 56 0.66 15.03 -28.27
C ASN A 56 -0.30 14.45 -27.22
N THR A 57 -1.59 14.44 -27.54
CA THR A 57 -2.63 13.83 -26.68
C THR A 57 -2.98 12.45 -27.22
N THR A 58 -2.83 11.43 -26.41
CA THR A 58 -3.24 10.05 -26.71
C THR A 58 -4.50 9.72 -25.91
N HIS A 59 -5.41 8.96 -26.55
CA HIS A 59 -6.64 8.48 -25.93
C HIS A 59 -6.49 7.00 -25.61
N ILE A 60 -6.41 6.63 -24.33
CA ILE A 60 -6.13 5.28 -23.89
C ILE A 60 -7.29 4.74 -23.06
N ASN A 61 -7.79 3.56 -23.44
CA ASN A 61 -8.74 2.79 -22.64
C ASN A 61 -8.02 1.59 -21.99
N TYR A 62 -7.55 1.77 -20.78
CA TYR A 62 -6.83 0.74 -20.02
C TYR A 62 -7.69 -0.49 -19.74
N SER A 63 -9.01 -0.32 -19.61
CA SER A 63 -9.94 -1.43 -19.41
C SER A 63 -9.99 -2.36 -20.63
N LEU A 64 -10.04 -1.80 -21.84
CA LEU A 64 -9.99 -2.57 -23.07
C LEU A 64 -8.60 -3.16 -23.34
N GLN A 65 -7.53 -2.45 -22.98
CA GLN A 65 -6.18 -3.02 -23.05
C GLN A 65 -6.02 -4.24 -22.16
N ALA A 66 -6.54 -4.21 -20.93
CA ALA A 66 -6.52 -5.35 -20.01
C ALA A 66 -7.23 -6.57 -20.61
N LEU A 67 -8.41 -6.38 -21.25
CA LEU A 67 -9.14 -7.44 -21.94
C LEU A 67 -8.36 -7.97 -23.15
N LYS A 68 -7.73 -7.10 -23.94
CA LYS A 68 -6.94 -7.48 -25.12
C LYS A 68 -5.67 -8.24 -24.76
N SER A 69 -4.94 -7.77 -23.77
CA SER A 69 -3.61 -8.32 -23.41
C SER A 69 -3.65 -9.49 -22.42
N ASN A 70 -4.80 -9.77 -21.79
CA ASN A 70 -4.91 -10.68 -20.64
C ASN A 70 -3.98 -10.28 -19.48
N CYS A 71 -3.75 -8.99 -19.31
CA CYS A 71 -2.91 -8.44 -18.24
C CYS A 71 -3.76 -7.69 -17.23
N VAL A 72 -3.30 -7.72 -15.98
CA VAL A 72 -3.84 -6.88 -14.91
C VAL A 72 -2.81 -5.82 -14.54
N TYR A 73 -3.28 -4.63 -14.24
CA TYR A 73 -2.43 -3.57 -13.73
C TYR A 73 -2.32 -3.69 -12.21
N LEU A 74 -1.10 -3.70 -11.72
CA LEU A 74 -0.78 -3.65 -10.29
C LEU A 74 -0.36 -2.22 -9.96
N ASN A 75 -1.12 -1.58 -9.07
CA ASN A 75 -0.89 -0.21 -8.65
C ASN A 75 -0.17 -0.16 -7.29
N SER A 76 0.50 0.96 -7.03
CA SER A 76 0.98 1.25 -5.70
C SER A 76 -0.18 1.68 -4.80
N PRO A 77 -0.29 1.19 -3.56
CA PRO A 77 -1.38 1.56 -2.64
C PRO A 77 -1.50 3.04 -2.35
N ASP A 78 -0.40 3.81 -2.41
CA ASP A 78 -0.43 5.27 -2.27
C ASP A 78 -1.20 6.00 -3.40
N GLN A 79 -1.60 5.26 -4.44
CA GLN A 79 -2.41 5.73 -5.57
C GLN A 79 -3.85 5.23 -5.52
N PHE A 80 -4.29 4.60 -4.43
CA PHE A 80 -5.68 4.17 -4.29
C PHE A 80 -6.59 5.35 -3.95
N ASP A 81 -7.83 5.32 -4.47
CA ASP A 81 -8.83 6.37 -4.23
C ASP A 81 -9.27 6.44 -2.77
N ASP A 82 -9.25 5.31 -2.05
CA ASP A 82 -9.52 5.26 -0.61
C ASP A 82 -8.21 5.41 0.17
N PRO A 83 -7.99 6.56 0.84
CA PRO A 83 -6.77 6.79 1.62
C PRO A 83 -6.62 5.85 2.82
N TYR A 84 -7.69 5.14 3.18
CA TYR A 84 -7.69 4.15 4.26
C TYR A 84 -7.48 2.72 3.77
N ASP A 85 -7.44 2.49 2.46
CA ASP A 85 -7.09 1.20 1.89
C ASP A 85 -5.58 1.01 1.93
N SER A 86 -5.15 -0.14 2.42
CA SER A 86 -3.71 -0.43 2.59
C SER A 86 -2.99 0.61 3.48
N ASP A 87 -3.74 1.25 4.38
CA ASP A 87 -3.21 2.22 5.33
C ASP A 87 -2.62 1.51 6.54
N ILE A 88 -1.31 1.57 6.64
CA ILE A 88 -0.57 1.09 7.80
C ILE A 88 -0.71 2.12 8.92
N TYR A 89 -1.37 1.72 10.00
CA TYR A 89 -1.55 2.60 11.14
C TYR A 89 -0.26 2.71 11.96
N VAL A 90 0.47 3.80 11.73
CA VAL A 90 1.62 4.20 12.52
C VAL A 90 1.16 5.35 13.43
N PRO A 91 1.08 5.16 14.77
CA PRO A 91 0.70 6.25 15.66
C PRO A 91 1.76 7.36 15.60
N TRP A 92 1.36 8.57 15.24
CA TRP A 92 2.24 9.73 15.10
C TRP A 92 3.07 10.00 16.37
N GLU A 93 2.42 9.99 17.52
CA GLU A 93 3.11 10.25 18.80
C GLU A 93 4.17 9.19 19.12
N GLU A 94 3.82 7.92 18.98
CA GLU A 94 4.75 6.82 19.25
C GLU A 94 5.94 6.85 18.27
N TYR A 95 5.67 7.07 16.98
CA TYR A 95 6.71 7.23 15.96
C TYR A 95 7.65 8.40 16.30
N SER A 96 7.07 9.56 16.60
CA SER A 96 7.84 10.77 16.84
C SER A 96 8.71 10.66 18.08
N ILE A 97 8.18 10.10 19.17
CA ILE A 97 8.95 9.86 20.41
C ILE A 97 10.09 8.87 20.15
N LEU A 98 9.83 7.78 19.43
CA LEU A 98 10.86 6.80 19.10
C LEU A 98 11.99 7.42 18.27
N ARG A 99 11.65 8.15 17.22
CA ARG A 99 12.65 8.82 16.36
C ARG A 99 13.43 9.89 17.10
N LEU A 100 12.78 10.65 17.96
CA LEU A 100 13.45 11.64 18.79
C LEU A 100 14.43 11.02 19.78
N LYS A 101 14.03 9.93 20.44
CA LYS A 101 14.93 9.16 21.30
C LYS A 101 16.15 8.66 20.53
N GLN A 102 15.95 8.17 19.33
CA GLN A 102 17.03 7.72 18.45
C GLN A 102 17.98 8.86 18.09
N TYR A 103 17.45 10.01 17.65
CA TYR A 103 18.28 11.19 17.36
C TYR A 103 18.96 11.74 18.61
N ALA A 104 18.30 11.75 19.77
CA ALA A 104 18.90 12.15 21.03
C ALA A 104 20.08 11.24 21.42
N ASN A 105 19.91 9.93 21.33
CA ASN A 105 21.00 8.96 21.56
C ASN A 105 22.15 9.20 20.58
N TRP A 106 21.88 9.36 19.30
CA TRP A 106 22.92 9.65 18.30
C TRP A 106 23.62 10.99 18.54
N GLY A 107 22.90 11.99 19.05
CA GLY A 107 23.46 13.28 19.45
C GLY A 107 24.11 13.29 20.84
N GLY A 108 24.20 12.15 21.54
CA GLY A 108 24.75 12.07 22.91
C GLY A 108 23.94 12.87 23.93
N CYS A 109 22.60 12.88 23.77
CA CYS A 109 21.64 13.44 24.73
C CYS A 109 20.96 12.33 25.53
N ASP A 110 20.40 12.67 26.71
CA ASP A 110 19.60 11.71 27.45
C ASP A 110 18.25 11.45 26.78
N ALA A 111 18.14 10.30 26.14
CA ALA A 111 16.92 9.88 25.46
C ALA A 111 15.76 9.53 26.42
N ASN A 112 16.06 9.20 27.69
CA ASN A 112 15.03 8.86 28.67
C ASN A 112 14.23 10.09 29.13
N ALA A 113 14.80 11.28 28.97
CA ALA A 113 14.13 12.55 29.25
C ALA A 113 13.00 12.86 28.24
N ILE A 114 12.97 12.15 27.09
CA ILE A 114 11.95 12.36 26.03
C ILE A 114 10.77 11.43 26.29
N THR A 115 9.66 11.99 26.80
CA THR A 115 8.44 11.26 27.08
C THR A 115 7.28 11.66 26.14
N LYS A 116 7.39 12.83 25.52
CA LYS A 116 6.44 13.38 24.55
C LYS A 116 7.16 14.24 23.50
N VAL A 117 6.47 14.57 22.42
CA VAL A 117 7.07 15.31 21.31
C VAL A 117 7.55 16.71 21.73
N GLU A 118 6.85 17.33 22.67
CA GLU A 118 7.15 18.65 23.20
C GLU A 118 8.46 18.70 24.02
N ASP A 119 8.94 17.58 24.53
CA ASP A 119 10.19 17.47 25.30
C ASP A 119 11.45 17.73 24.43
N ILE A 120 11.29 17.78 23.11
CA ILE A 120 12.37 18.09 22.14
C ILE A 120 13.10 19.38 22.47
N GLY A 121 12.39 20.34 23.08
CA GLY A 121 12.88 21.71 23.29
C GLY A 121 14.16 21.80 24.12
N TYR A 122 14.51 20.79 24.91
CA TYR A 122 15.56 20.94 25.90
C TYR A 122 16.89 20.29 25.57
N ALA A 123 16.95 19.07 25.10
CA ALA A 123 18.22 18.38 24.93
C ALA A 123 18.83 18.52 23.53
N LEU A 124 18.07 18.16 22.50
CA LEU A 124 18.58 18.11 21.12
C LEU A 124 18.63 19.51 20.50
N SER A 125 17.56 20.33 20.69
CA SER A 125 17.51 21.68 20.13
C SER A 125 18.57 22.60 20.75
N GLN A 126 18.84 22.50 22.06
CA GLN A 126 19.89 23.30 22.69
C GLN A 126 21.29 22.94 22.18
N LYS A 127 21.56 21.65 21.94
CA LYS A 127 22.82 21.23 21.32
C LYS A 127 22.96 21.74 19.90
N MET A 128 21.91 21.65 19.09
CA MET A 128 21.90 22.17 17.73
C MET A 128 22.09 23.69 17.70
N TYR A 129 21.40 24.42 18.58
CA TYR A 129 21.55 25.87 18.72
C TYR A 129 22.97 26.24 19.14
N SER A 130 23.54 25.53 20.13
CA SER A 130 24.91 25.76 20.56
C SER A 130 25.92 25.46 19.44
N ALA A 131 25.72 24.45 18.63
CA ALA A 131 26.59 24.18 17.48
C ALA A 131 26.59 25.35 16.49
N LEU A 132 25.41 25.86 16.10
CA LEU A 132 25.31 27.00 15.19
C LEU A 132 25.92 28.29 15.75
N THR A 133 25.67 28.60 17.02
CA THR A 133 26.24 29.81 17.66
C THR A 133 27.77 29.76 17.74
N ASN A 134 28.34 28.55 17.74
CA ASN A 134 29.77 28.34 17.68
C ASN A 134 30.32 28.17 16.25
N GLY A 135 29.52 28.53 15.21
CA GLY A 135 29.93 28.44 13.81
C GLY A 135 30.06 27.03 13.25
N LYS A 136 29.48 26.03 13.94
CA LYS A 136 29.47 24.62 13.54
C LYS A 136 28.14 24.25 12.88
N ASP A 137 28.19 23.29 11.95
CA ASP A 137 26.96 22.70 11.41
C ASP A 137 26.23 21.87 12.46
N ILE A 138 24.88 21.86 12.42
CA ILE A 138 24.05 21.07 13.34
C ILE A 138 24.30 19.58 13.21
N GLU A 139 24.72 19.10 12.03
CA GLU A 139 25.07 17.71 11.79
C GLU A 139 26.30 17.28 12.63
N SER A 140 27.18 18.21 12.99
CA SER A 140 28.38 17.95 13.79
C SER A 140 28.11 17.39 15.17
N ILE A 141 26.89 17.58 15.74
CA ILE A 141 26.53 17.02 17.05
C ILE A 141 26.34 15.50 16.99
N PHE A 142 26.12 14.95 15.79
CA PHE A 142 25.90 13.54 15.53
C PHE A 142 27.18 12.80 15.10
N SER A 143 28.33 13.44 15.11
CA SER A 143 29.57 12.87 14.61
C SER A 143 30.02 11.65 15.43
N ALA A 144 29.93 10.46 14.80
CA ALA A 144 30.58 9.25 15.22
C ALA A 144 31.03 8.50 13.95
N ASP A 145 32.32 8.25 13.83
CA ASP A 145 32.93 7.65 12.63
C ASP A 145 32.46 6.22 12.36
N GLU A 146 31.98 5.52 13.39
CA GLU A 146 31.56 4.11 13.36
C GLU A 146 30.09 3.89 12.96
N ARG A 147 29.34 4.94 12.59
CA ARG A 147 27.91 4.80 12.25
C ARG A 147 27.70 4.10 10.92
N GLN A 148 26.64 3.29 10.86
CA GLN A 148 26.19 2.66 9.62
C GLN A 148 25.76 3.71 8.57
N VAL A 149 25.86 3.37 7.28
CA VAL A 149 25.52 4.28 6.18
C VAL A 149 24.07 4.77 6.26
N GLY A 150 23.13 3.90 6.66
CA GLY A 150 21.74 4.27 6.81
C GLY A 150 21.49 5.28 7.94
N GLU A 151 22.20 5.17 9.07
CA GLU A 151 22.12 6.13 10.16
C GLU A 151 22.66 7.50 9.74
N LYS A 152 23.81 7.52 9.05
CA LYS A 152 24.39 8.76 8.50
C LYS A 152 23.41 9.45 7.56
N LEU A 153 22.77 8.70 6.65
CA LEU A 153 21.77 9.24 5.72
C LEU A 153 20.55 9.80 6.47
N SER A 154 20.03 9.08 7.46
CA SER A 154 18.90 9.55 8.29
C SER A 154 19.23 10.86 9.00
N ILE A 155 20.41 10.95 9.60
CA ILE A 155 20.89 12.16 10.28
C ILE A 155 20.99 13.33 9.29
N SER A 156 21.63 13.14 8.14
CA SER A 156 21.81 14.18 7.13
C SER A 156 20.47 14.68 6.60
N LEU A 157 19.52 13.79 6.30
CA LEU A 157 18.19 14.18 5.87
C LEU A 157 17.40 14.92 6.96
N PHE A 158 17.49 14.49 8.20
CA PHE A 158 16.85 15.17 9.34
C PHE A 158 17.41 16.58 9.52
N CYS A 159 18.74 16.73 9.54
CA CYS A 159 19.41 18.03 9.64
C CYS A 159 19.06 18.96 8.45
N LEU A 160 19.00 18.42 7.24
CA LEU A 160 18.61 19.17 6.04
C LEU A 160 17.19 19.74 6.16
N ARG A 161 16.26 18.89 6.60
CA ARG A 161 14.84 19.29 6.82
C ARG A 161 14.74 20.40 7.88
N ILE A 162 15.45 20.24 9.01
CA ILE A 162 15.47 21.28 10.05
C ILE A 162 16.00 22.60 9.50
N LYS A 163 17.10 22.57 8.75
CA LYS A 163 17.71 23.78 8.17
C LYS A 163 16.76 24.48 7.20
N SER A 164 16.00 23.75 6.39
CA SER A 164 15.03 24.33 5.46
C SER A 164 13.89 25.04 6.18
N GLU A 165 13.43 24.50 7.30
CA GLU A 165 12.36 25.10 8.12
C GLU A 165 12.85 26.27 8.95
N LEU A 166 14.08 26.23 9.49
CA LEU A 166 14.70 27.34 10.22
C LEU A 166 14.88 28.59 9.37
N GLY A 167 15.08 28.44 8.06
CA GLY A 167 15.18 29.58 7.13
C GLY A 167 13.91 30.40 7.05
N SER A 168 12.74 29.85 7.40
CA SER A 168 11.44 30.51 7.36
C SER A 168 10.91 30.94 8.73
N LYS A 169 11.34 30.27 9.82
CA LYS A 169 10.87 30.51 11.18
C LYS A 169 12.03 30.35 12.16
N GLN A 170 12.20 31.25 13.12
CA GLN A 170 13.26 31.18 14.13
C GLN A 170 12.95 30.22 15.30
N ASP A 171 11.95 29.35 15.17
CA ASP A 171 11.53 28.42 16.21
C ASP A 171 12.07 27.02 15.95
N TRP A 172 13.07 26.61 16.73
CA TRP A 172 13.70 25.30 16.67
C TRP A 172 12.74 24.15 16.94
N HIS A 173 11.84 24.38 17.89
CA HIS A 173 10.89 23.35 18.29
C HIS A 173 9.95 23.02 17.12
N GLU A 174 9.39 24.04 16.50
CA GLU A 174 8.52 23.90 15.33
C GLU A 174 9.27 23.29 14.14
N SER A 175 10.52 23.70 13.91
CA SER A 175 11.34 23.15 12.81
C SER A 175 11.68 21.67 12.99
N ILE A 176 11.97 21.22 14.21
CA ILE A 176 12.18 19.79 14.52
C ILE A 176 10.86 19.02 14.36
N ALA A 177 9.75 19.54 14.89
CA ALA A 177 8.45 18.90 14.76
C ALA A 177 8.05 18.76 13.29
N GLN A 178 8.27 19.77 12.46
CA GLN A 178 7.99 19.71 11.04
C GLN A 178 8.91 18.74 10.30
N ALA A 179 10.20 18.68 10.62
CA ALA A 179 11.12 17.70 10.05
C ALA A 179 10.67 16.26 10.34
N LEU A 180 10.17 16.00 11.56
CA LEU A 180 9.59 14.71 11.92
C LEU A 180 8.29 14.39 11.18
N ARG A 181 7.42 15.38 10.95
CA ARG A 181 6.19 15.17 10.16
C ARG A 181 6.48 14.80 8.71
N ILE A 182 7.49 15.44 8.11
CA ILE A 182 7.95 15.08 6.76
C ILE A 182 8.51 13.66 6.76
N GLU A 183 9.36 13.35 7.73
CA GLU A 183 9.95 12.00 7.86
C GLU A 183 8.88 10.92 8.05
N TYR A 184 7.90 11.16 8.90
CA TYR A 184 6.75 10.28 9.09
C TYR A 184 5.96 10.05 7.80
N SER A 185 5.65 11.12 7.06
CA SER A 185 4.96 11.01 5.79
C SER A 185 5.75 10.20 4.76
N ASP A 186 7.06 10.45 4.67
CA ASP A 186 7.95 9.69 3.77
C ASP A 186 8.03 8.22 4.18
N PHE A 187 8.06 7.94 5.49
CA PHE A 187 8.06 6.59 6.04
C PHE A 187 6.80 5.82 5.63
N VAL A 188 5.62 6.36 5.90
CA VAL A 188 4.34 5.72 5.55
C VAL A 188 4.26 5.46 4.05
N LYS A 189 4.59 6.45 3.22
CA LYS A 189 4.61 6.28 1.76
C LYS A 189 5.62 5.24 1.30
N SER A 190 6.79 5.18 1.93
CA SER A 190 7.81 4.20 1.57
C SER A 190 7.32 2.77 1.76
N ILE A 191 6.61 2.51 2.85
CA ILE A 191 6.01 1.20 3.12
C ILE A 191 4.95 0.86 2.05
N GLN A 192 4.04 1.79 1.75
CA GLN A 192 3.03 1.58 0.71
C GLN A 192 3.65 1.30 -0.68
N ARG A 193 4.82 1.87 -0.96
CA ARG A 193 5.54 1.68 -2.22
C ARG A 193 6.39 0.41 -2.30
N MET A 194 6.48 -0.37 -1.23
CA MET A 194 7.22 -1.64 -1.24
C MET A 194 6.52 -2.74 -2.03
N PHE A 195 5.24 -2.60 -2.29
CA PHE A 195 4.44 -3.60 -3.00
C PHE A 195 3.51 -2.97 -4.03
N ARG A 196 3.06 -3.81 -4.96
CA ARG A 196 2.08 -3.49 -5.99
C ARG A 196 0.90 -4.42 -5.87
N VAL A 197 -0.29 -3.89 -6.06
CA VAL A 197 -1.55 -4.57 -5.76
C VAL A 197 -2.48 -4.54 -6.96
N SER A 198 -3.11 -5.68 -7.25
CA SER A 198 -4.28 -5.76 -8.10
C SER A 198 -5.39 -6.50 -7.38
N CYS A 199 -6.59 -5.91 -7.36
CA CYS A 199 -7.73 -6.37 -6.58
C CYS A 199 -8.74 -7.11 -7.44
N PHE A 200 -9.34 -8.19 -6.89
CA PHE A 200 -10.32 -9.05 -7.54
C PHE A 200 -11.47 -9.36 -6.59
N ALA A 201 -12.67 -9.46 -7.10
CA ALA A 201 -13.84 -9.95 -6.37
C ALA A 201 -14.03 -11.47 -6.59
N THR A 202 -14.85 -12.10 -5.76
CA THR A 202 -15.20 -13.53 -5.88
C THR A 202 -16.53 -13.78 -6.59
N THR A 203 -17.23 -12.71 -7.00
CA THR A 203 -18.52 -12.79 -7.69
C THR A 203 -18.66 -11.70 -8.76
N PRO A 204 -19.30 -11.99 -9.90
CA PRO A 204 -19.63 -10.98 -10.89
C PRO A 204 -20.99 -10.30 -10.62
N PHE A 205 -21.69 -10.63 -9.52
CA PHE A 205 -23.06 -10.21 -9.25
C PHE A 205 -23.21 -9.23 -8.09
N SER A 206 -22.13 -8.59 -7.65
CA SER A 206 -22.19 -7.58 -6.60
C SER A 206 -22.83 -6.28 -7.12
N GLN A 207 -24.00 -5.94 -6.62
CA GLN A 207 -24.69 -4.70 -6.99
C GLN A 207 -23.87 -3.45 -6.65
N LEU A 208 -23.16 -3.47 -5.51
CA LEU A 208 -22.33 -2.36 -5.08
C LEU A 208 -21.10 -2.18 -5.99
N MET A 209 -20.53 -3.27 -6.49
CA MET A 209 -19.42 -3.19 -7.46
C MET A 209 -19.89 -2.68 -8.83
N TRP A 210 -21.09 -3.08 -9.27
CA TRP A 210 -21.68 -2.58 -10.50
C TRP A 210 -22.16 -1.13 -10.39
N GLY A 211 -22.78 -0.78 -9.26
CA GLY A 211 -23.38 0.55 -9.05
C GLY A 211 -22.38 1.65 -8.73
N GLY A 212 -21.17 1.28 -8.30
CA GLY A 212 -20.11 2.21 -7.94
C GLY A 212 -19.15 2.57 -9.09
N ALA A 213 -18.04 3.17 -8.72
CA ALA A 213 -16.97 3.60 -9.63
C ALA A 213 -16.30 2.43 -10.36
N TYR A 214 -16.28 1.24 -9.77
CA TYR A 214 -15.60 0.06 -10.34
C TYR A 214 -16.11 -0.35 -11.71
N ALA A 215 -17.43 -0.28 -11.93
CA ALA A 215 -18.05 -0.57 -13.22
C ALA A 215 -18.79 0.64 -13.81
N ASP A 216 -18.44 1.85 -13.43
CA ASP A 216 -18.99 3.12 -13.93
C ASP A 216 -20.53 3.10 -13.93
N CYS A 217 -21.16 2.80 -12.79
CA CYS A 217 -22.62 2.75 -12.65
C CYS A 217 -23.30 1.86 -13.70
N HIS A 218 -22.84 0.62 -13.87
CA HIS A 218 -23.29 -0.37 -14.86
C HIS A 218 -22.98 -0.02 -16.33
N ARG A 219 -22.08 0.95 -16.59
CA ARG A 219 -21.62 1.27 -17.96
C ARG A 219 -20.35 0.54 -18.37
N GLY A 220 -19.68 -0.09 -17.40
CA GLY A 220 -18.48 -0.87 -17.61
C GLY A 220 -18.74 -2.36 -17.84
N PHE A 221 -17.72 -3.18 -17.62
CA PHE A 221 -17.78 -4.64 -17.73
C PHE A 221 -17.00 -5.32 -16.61
N CYS A 222 -17.25 -6.64 -16.46
CA CYS A 222 -16.52 -7.45 -15.49
C CYS A 222 -15.88 -8.64 -16.21
N ILE A 223 -14.60 -8.89 -15.98
CA ILE A 223 -13.85 -10.01 -16.52
C ILE A 223 -13.81 -11.15 -15.50
N GLU A 224 -14.11 -12.38 -15.94
CA GLU A 224 -13.94 -13.61 -15.20
C GLU A 224 -12.60 -14.26 -15.58
N TYR A 225 -11.80 -14.59 -14.58
CA TYR A 225 -10.56 -15.35 -14.73
C TYR A 225 -10.71 -16.72 -14.09
N THR A 226 -10.21 -17.77 -14.72
CA THR A 226 -10.20 -19.12 -14.12
C THR A 226 -8.83 -19.39 -13.53
N VAL A 227 -8.82 -19.63 -12.22
CA VAL A 227 -7.63 -19.99 -11.45
C VAL A 227 -7.36 -21.48 -11.61
N ASP A 228 -6.21 -21.81 -12.19
CA ASP A 228 -5.73 -23.20 -12.26
C ASP A 228 -4.44 -23.33 -11.45
N PRO A 229 -4.48 -24.01 -10.28
CA PRO A 229 -3.31 -24.19 -9.43
C PRO A 229 -2.23 -25.08 -10.07
N ASN A 230 -2.60 -25.89 -11.07
CA ASN A 230 -1.68 -26.81 -11.77
C ASN A 230 -0.97 -26.16 -12.96
N ASN A 231 -1.40 -24.97 -13.37
CA ASN A 231 -0.78 -24.27 -14.47
C ASN A 231 0.52 -23.56 -14.02
N LEU A 232 1.65 -24.16 -14.35
CA LEU A 232 2.98 -23.66 -13.96
C LEU A 232 3.31 -22.27 -14.51
N GLN A 233 2.68 -21.84 -15.61
CA GLN A 233 2.86 -20.52 -16.19
C GLN A 233 2.46 -19.40 -15.21
N TYR A 234 1.42 -19.63 -14.41
CA TYR A 234 0.88 -18.67 -13.46
C TYR A 234 1.27 -18.95 -12.01
N LYS A 235 2.30 -19.76 -11.79
CA LYS A 235 2.75 -20.14 -10.45
C LYS A 235 3.03 -18.92 -9.56
N ASP A 236 3.75 -17.93 -10.07
CA ASP A 236 4.06 -16.71 -9.32
C ASP A 236 2.80 -15.92 -8.97
N VAL A 237 1.83 -15.85 -9.90
CA VAL A 237 0.54 -15.20 -9.66
C VAL A 237 -0.24 -15.95 -8.60
N TYR A 238 -0.30 -17.28 -8.71
CA TYR A 238 -1.02 -18.13 -7.77
C TYR A 238 -0.51 -18.00 -6.34
N TYR A 239 0.80 -18.05 -6.13
CA TYR A 239 1.40 -17.98 -4.79
C TYR A 239 1.27 -16.60 -4.15
N ASN A 240 1.20 -15.54 -4.94
CA ASN A 240 1.09 -14.17 -4.46
C ASN A 240 -0.36 -13.64 -4.42
N LEU A 241 -1.36 -14.49 -4.58
CA LEU A 241 -2.77 -14.17 -4.37
C LEU A 241 -3.19 -14.46 -2.92
N PHE A 242 -3.76 -13.46 -2.25
CA PHE A 242 -4.22 -13.57 -0.87
C PHE A 242 -5.61 -12.97 -0.70
N PRO A 243 -6.44 -13.52 0.19
CA PRO A 243 -7.71 -12.91 0.56
C PRO A 243 -7.50 -11.70 1.46
N VAL A 244 -8.36 -10.70 1.34
CA VAL A 244 -8.39 -9.54 2.22
C VAL A 244 -8.99 -9.92 3.58
N VAL A 245 -8.38 -9.43 4.64
CA VAL A 245 -8.80 -9.59 6.04
C VAL A 245 -9.60 -8.35 6.44
N TYR A 246 -10.91 -8.50 6.55
CA TYR A 246 -11.78 -7.41 6.97
C TYR A 246 -11.96 -7.39 8.49
N CYS A 247 -11.59 -6.28 9.12
CA CYS A 247 -11.67 -6.12 10.56
C CYS A 247 -12.07 -4.69 10.95
N LYS A 248 -12.59 -4.53 12.16
CA LYS A 248 -13.01 -3.23 12.69
C LYS A 248 -11.87 -2.44 13.32
N THR A 249 -10.81 -3.13 13.71
CA THR A 249 -9.66 -2.54 14.39
C THR A 249 -8.47 -2.47 13.46
N ARG A 250 -7.76 -1.35 13.48
CA ARG A 250 -6.44 -1.24 12.87
C ARG A 250 -5.40 -1.75 13.84
N LYS A 251 -4.42 -2.51 13.35
CA LYS A 251 -3.26 -2.88 14.15
C LYS A 251 -2.21 -1.79 14.07
N LYS A 252 -1.68 -1.41 15.20
CA LYS A 252 -0.52 -0.53 15.26
C LYS A 252 0.70 -1.24 14.68
N VAL A 253 1.49 -0.51 13.91
CA VAL A 253 2.84 -0.94 13.55
C VAL A 253 3.67 -1.03 14.82
N THR A 254 4.29 -2.17 15.07
CA THR A 254 5.13 -2.38 16.24
C THR A 254 6.45 -1.60 16.13
N GLU A 255 7.12 -1.36 17.26
CA GLU A 255 8.42 -0.68 17.28
C GLU A 255 9.45 -1.32 16.33
N ASN A 256 9.43 -2.64 16.18
CA ASN A 256 10.30 -3.37 15.26
C ASN A 256 10.06 -3.02 13.79
N MET A 257 8.81 -2.70 13.41
CA MET A 257 8.49 -2.27 12.04
C MET A 257 8.87 -0.81 11.79
N MET A 258 8.99 0.02 12.83
CA MET A 258 9.46 1.40 12.70
C MET A 258 10.96 1.48 12.42
N CYS A 259 11.70 0.43 12.72
CA CYS A 259 13.09 0.23 12.26
C CYS A 259 13.07 -0.42 10.86
N VAL A 260 12.72 0.36 9.84
CA VAL A 260 12.52 -0.11 8.44
C VAL A 260 13.66 -0.98 7.92
N GLN A 261 14.90 -0.76 8.37
CA GLN A 261 16.04 -1.56 7.94
C GLN A 261 15.98 -3.01 8.43
N ASP A 262 15.52 -3.24 9.66
CA ASP A 262 15.43 -4.59 10.22
C ASP A 262 14.19 -5.33 9.71
N ALA A 263 13.09 -4.61 9.49
CA ALA A 263 11.86 -5.18 8.94
C ALA A 263 12.01 -5.64 7.48
N ILE A 264 12.71 -4.87 6.64
CA ILE A 264 12.95 -5.23 5.22
C ILE A 264 13.88 -6.43 5.09
N LEU A 265 14.77 -6.64 6.04
CA LEU A 265 15.77 -7.71 6.00
C LEU A 265 15.26 -9.04 6.56
N SER A 266 14.11 -9.07 7.24
CA SER A 266 13.52 -10.29 7.77
C SER A 266 12.26 -10.71 7.00
N LYS A 267 12.09 -12.03 6.83
CA LYS A 267 10.87 -12.60 6.21
C LYS A 267 9.62 -12.24 7.01
N GLU A 268 9.75 -12.24 8.32
CA GLU A 268 8.69 -11.91 9.28
C GLU A 268 8.29 -10.44 9.18
N GLY A 269 9.25 -9.52 9.10
CA GLY A 269 8.98 -8.10 8.97
C GLY A 269 8.31 -7.74 7.64
N LEU A 270 8.73 -8.34 6.54
CA LEU A 270 8.04 -8.20 5.24
C LEU A 270 6.62 -8.75 5.30
N TRP A 271 6.41 -9.89 5.97
CA TRP A 271 5.08 -10.45 6.15
C TRP A 271 4.17 -9.54 6.96
N ASP A 272 4.67 -8.98 8.07
CA ASP A 272 3.92 -8.03 8.87
C ASP A 272 3.48 -6.80 8.03
N ILE A 273 4.38 -6.27 7.19
CA ILE A 273 4.06 -5.17 6.28
C ILE A 273 2.97 -5.57 5.28
N TYR A 274 3.10 -6.73 4.63
CA TYR A 274 2.12 -7.21 3.67
C TYR A 274 0.77 -7.48 4.33
N PHE A 275 0.78 -8.18 5.46
CA PHE A 275 -0.44 -8.58 6.15
C PHE A 275 -1.20 -7.38 6.72
N HIS A 276 -0.51 -6.52 7.45
CA HIS A 276 -1.13 -5.37 8.10
C HIS A 276 -1.31 -4.17 7.18
N GLY A 277 -0.47 -4.02 6.17
CA GLY A 277 -0.53 -2.93 5.21
C GLY A 277 -1.39 -3.23 3.99
N ALA A 278 -1.15 -4.37 3.33
CA ALA A 278 -1.77 -4.65 2.03
C ALA A 278 -3.01 -5.52 2.10
N LEU A 279 -3.13 -6.40 3.11
CA LEU A 279 -4.23 -7.36 3.18
C LEU A 279 -5.32 -6.98 4.17
N ARG A 280 -5.10 -5.98 5.03
CA ARG A 280 -6.07 -5.57 6.03
C ARG A 280 -6.92 -4.40 5.53
N LYS A 281 -8.25 -4.51 5.68
CA LYS A 281 -9.21 -3.52 5.21
C LYS A 281 -10.33 -3.32 6.22
N SER A 282 -10.96 -2.12 6.23
CA SER A 282 -12.13 -1.86 7.07
C SER A 282 -13.25 -2.86 6.78
N PHE A 283 -13.94 -3.27 7.83
CA PHE A 283 -15.10 -4.17 7.76
C PHE A 283 -16.22 -3.63 6.86
N ASP A 284 -16.33 -2.31 6.72
CA ASP A 284 -17.33 -1.67 5.86
C ASP A 284 -17.21 -2.08 4.39
N TRP A 285 -16.02 -2.54 3.97
CA TRP A 285 -15.74 -3.03 2.63
C TRP A 285 -15.89 -4.55 2.47
N ALA A 286 -16.34 -5.28 3.51
CA ALA A 286 -16.42 -6.75 3.48
C ALA A 286 -17.31 -7.30 2.35
N TYR A 287 -18.27 -6.51 1.85
CA TYR A 287 -19.11 -6.87 0.71
C TYR A 287 -18.33 -7.10 -0.59
N GLN A 288 -17.09 -6.59 -0.71
CA GLN A 288 -16.24 -6.79 -1.88
C GLN A 288 -15.71 -8.22 -1.96
N ASN A 289 -15.59 -8.90 -0.84
CA ASN A 289 -15.02 -10.25 -0.72
C ASN A 289 -13.75 -10.38 -1.58
N GLU A 290 -12.80 -9.51 -1.31
CA GLU A 290 -11.67 -9.19 -2.17
C GLU A 290 -10.51 -10.18 -2.02
N TRP A 291 -9.88 -10.49 -3.14
CA TRP A 291 -8.56 -11.14 -3.23
C TRP A 291 -7.57 -10.17 -3.86
N ARG A 292 -6.34 -10.20 -3.41
CA ARG A 292 -5.26 -9.33 -3.89
C ARG A 292 -4.09 -10.12 -4.43
N LEU A 293 -3.67 -9.78 -5.64
CA LEU A 293 -2.35 -10.14 -6.13
C LEU A 293 -1.36 -9.12 -5.58
N LEU A 294 -0.39 -9.59 -4.78
CA LEU A 294 0.66 -8.79 -4.17
C LEU A 294 2.00 -9.15 -4.80
N LEU A 295 2.68 -8.17 -5.37
CA LEU A 295 4.03 -8.36 -5.90
C LEU A 295 4.96 -7.28 -5.34
N PRO A 296 6.27 -7.55 -5.21
CA PRO A 296 7.23 -6.54 -4.82
C PRO A 296 7.17 -5.33 -5.74
N GLY A 297 7.24 -4.13 -5.18
CA GLY A 297 7.25 -2.87 -5.88
C GLY A 297 8.67 -2.31 -6.01
N ASN A 298 8.88 -1.51 -7.07
CA ASN A 298 10.04 -0.65 -7.18
C ASN A 298 9.60 0.76 -6.75
N HIS A 299 10.39 1.43 -5.92
CA HIS A 299 10.08 2.79 -5.44
C HIS A 299 9.98 3.84 -6.57
N LYS A 300 10.49 3.53 -7.76
CA LYS A 300 10.50 4.45 -8.91
C LYS A 300 9.25 4.36 -9.78
N ASP A 301 8.56 3.21 -9.77
CA ASP A 301 7.44 2.96 -10.69
C ASP A 301 6.10 3.09 -9.97
N ALA A 302 5.16 3.82 -10.55
CA ALA A 302 3.79 3.94 -10.02
C ALA A 302 3.06 2.59 -10.01
N GLY A 303 3.29 1.77 -11.05
CA GLY A 303 2.73 0.44 -11.20
C GLY A 303 3.22 -0.23 -12.49
N PHE A 304 2.79 -1.47 -12.70
CA PHE A 304 3.10 -2.24 -13.91
C PHE A 304 2.00 -3.22 -14.27
N THR A 305 2.02 -3.71 -15.51
CA THR A 305 1.12 -4.77 -15.98
C THR A 305 1.74 -6.15 -15.79
N LYS A 306 0.94 -7.12 -15.41
CA LYS A 306 1.33 -8.54 -15.28
C LYS A 306 0.31 -9.40 -16.00
N GLU A 307 0.77 -10.37 -16.78
CA GLU A 307 -0.08 -11.43 -17.32
C GLU A 307 -0.77 -12.17 -16.16
N PHE A 308 -2.06 -12.45 -16.36
CA PHE A 308 -2.90 -13.07 -15.34
C PHE A 308 -3.55 -14.35 -15.88
N PHE A 309 -4.30 -15.06 -15.05
CA PHE A 309 -5.00 -16.27 -15.43
C PHE A 309 -5.88 -16.08 -16.68
N PRO A 310 -6.18 -17.15 -17.43
CA PRO A 310 -7.00 -17.05 -18.62
C PRO A 310 -8.36 -16.41 -18.37
N ILE A 311 -8.73 -15.50 -19.25
CA ILE A 311 -10.07 -14.92 -19.29
C ILE A 311 -11.04 -15.98 -19.81
N THR A 312 -12.08 -16.30 -19.05
CA THR A 312 -13.06 -17.33 -19.41
C THR A 312 -14.45 -16.78 -19.69
N LYS A 313 -14.75 -15.56 -19.26
CA LYS A 313 -16.00 -14.89 -19.57
C LYS A 313 -15.91 -13.39 -19.34
N VAL A 314 -16.76 -12.63 -20.05
CA VAL A 314 -16.98 -11.20 -19.83
C VAL A 314 -18.46 -10.95 -19.53
N TYR A 315 -18.74 -10.16 -18.51
CA TYR A 315 -20.07 -9.70 -18.15
C TYR A 315 -20.19 -8.23 -18.52
N LEU A 316 -21.22 -7.89 -19.31
CA LEU A 316 -21.44 -6.53 -19.80
C LEU A 316 -22.42 -5.80 -18.90
N GLY A 317 -22.12 -4.56 -18.55
CA GLY A 317 -23.02 -3.72 -17.78
C GLY A 317 -24.30 -3.41 -18.56
N ASN A 318 -25.44 -3.45 -17.88
CA ASN A 318 -26.75 -3.27 -18.51
C ASN A 318 -27.03 -1.82 -18.99
N ARG A 319 -26.21 -0.84 -18.56
CA ARG A 319 -26.26 0.56 -18.99
C ARG A 319 -25.10 0.94 -19.92
N MET A 320 -24.35 -0.05 -20.41
CA MET A 320 -23.20 0.22 -21.29
C MET A 320 -23.68 0.84 -22.60
N PRO A 321 -23.11 1.96 -23.07
CA PRO A 321 -23.42 2.57 -24.35
C PRO A 321 -23.19 1.59 -25.50
N SER A 322 -24.07 1.65 -26.54
CA SER A 322 -24.06 0.68 -27.63
C SER A 322 -22.72 0.59 -28.37
N GLU A 323 -22.04 1.71 -28.57
CA GLU A 323 -20.73 1.75 -29.23
C GLU A 323 -19.66 1.04 -28.40
N LYS A 324 -19.56 1.38 -27.12
CA LYS A 324 -18.65 0.73 -26.20
C LYS A 324 -18.94 -0.77 -26.02
N ARG A 325 -20.22 -1.12 -26.08
CA ARG A 325 -20.66 -2.52 -26.04
C ARG A 325 -20.17 -3.30 -27.25
N LYS A 326 -20.25 -2.71 -28.44
CA LYS A 326 -19.70 -3.31 -29.66
C LYS A 326 -18.20 -3.54 -29.57
N GLU A 327 -17.44 -2.56 -29.14
CA GLU A 327 -15.99 -2.69 -28.95
C GLU A 327 -15.60 -3.87 -28.04
N VAL A 328 -16.29 -4.02 -26.91
CA VAL A 328 -16.01 -5.15 -25.99
C VAL A 328 -16.39 -6.49 -26.62
N ILE A 329 -17.53 -6.54 -27.31
CA ILE A 329 -18.02 -7.76 -28.01
C ILE A 329 -17.07 -8.16 -29.15
N GLU A 330 -16.57 -7.22 -29.93
CA GLU A 330 -15.58 -7.46 -30.99
C GLU A 330 -14.32 -8.12 -30.43
N ILE A 331 -13.77 -7.57 -29.32
CA ILE A 331 -12.60 -8.18 -28.65
C ILE A 331 -12.94 -9.59 -28.15
N CYS A 332 -14.13 -9.80 -27.60
CA CYS A 332 -14.56 -11.13 -27.14
C CYS A 332 -14.64 -12.12 -28.31
N HIS A 333 -15.15 -11.70 -29.46
CA HIS A 333 -15.21 -12.53 -30.68
C HIS A 333 -13.82 -12.87 -31.21
N GLU A 334 -12.93 -11.87 -31.32
CA GLU A 334 -11.55 -12.06 -31.77
C GLU A 334 -10.79 -13.07 -30.89
N LYS A 335 -11.06 -13.08 -29.60
CA LYS A 335 -10.38 -13.94 -28.61
C LYS A 335 -11.15 -15.23 -28.27
N ASN A 336 -12.31 -15.47 -28.90
CA ASN A 336 -13.21 -16.57 -28.58
C ASN A 336 -13.60 -16.62 -27.09
N ILE A 337 -13.82 -15.47 -26.47
CA ILE A 337 -14.26 -15.33 -25.09
C ILE A 337 -15.78 -15.21 -25.05
N PRO A 338 -16.51 -16.09 -24.32
CA PRO A 338 -17.94 -15.95 -24.13
C PRO A 338 -18.27 -14.69 -23.32
N TYR A 339 -19.39 -14.07 -23.62
CA TYR A 339 -19.88 -12.91 -22.88
C TYR A 339 -21.35 -13.05 -22.49
N LEU A 340 -21.77 -12.31 -21.49
CA LEU A 340 -23.13 -12.24 -20.97
C LEU A 340 -23.52 -10.77 -20.74
N GLY A 341 -24.74 -10.39 -21.14
CA GLY A 341 -25.26 -9.04 -20.90
C GLY A 341 -26.50 -8.71 -21.67
#